data_b906eef69fdb276ae4717cf43b5613b9
#
_entry.id   b906eef69fdb276ae4717cf43b5613b9
#
_cell.length_a   1.000
_cell.length_b   1.000
_cell.length_c   1.000
_cell.angle_alpha   90.00
_cell.angle_beta   90.00
_cell.angle_gamma   90.00
#
_symmetry.space_group_name_H-M   'P 1'
#
loop_
_entity.id
_entity.type
_entity.pdbx_description
1 polymer ?
#
loop_
_entity_poly.entity_id
_entity_poly.type
_entity_poly.pdbx_seq_one_letter_code
_entity_poly.pdbx_strand_id
1 'polypeptide(L)'
;TLAGVEVLRRISAQYNGKPPVTVRVVDWADEEGARFGKSLFGSSACSGNLDMDEARGLVDQDGIKLPDALQKVGIDFEKVKDCGKELEHAAAYIELHIEQGPVLLDRNLPLGAVLGTFGVERHAITFHGQAAHSGSTPMDRRKDAFLAAARMSPEIYKIAERSGIGVCTIGSCTTKPGIVTSVVADCRITLDQRHLERDKLATMHAEAMEACKRFASEAGCTVEWERLWHIAPAPFDPDLVNFCDDAIQETCGVSHRLPSGPLHDAAEVCMAGVPTVMMFVQSLHGISHNKIEDTKEEHIAMSVEALDRLDESDQPDELTIDEADPDTLGGTGDATDDDAIAVAEAEEDELDGLLNALTQ
;
A
#
# COMPACT_ATOMS: atom_id res chain seq x y z
N THR A 1 -15.52 0.82 -0.34
CA THR A 1 -16.64 0.22 -1.11
C THR A 1 -17.89 1.09 -1.05
N LEU A 2 -18.50 1.40 0.12
CA LEU A 2 -19.79 2.13 0.22
C LEU A 2 -19.75 3.51 -0.44
N ALA A 3 -18.69 4.29 -0.31
CA ALA A 3 -18.54 5.58 -0.98
C ALA A 3 -18.54 5.42 -2.51
N GLY A 4 -17.87 4.42 -3.05
CA GLY A 4 -17.91 4.11 -4.48
C GLY A 4 -19.30 3.74 -4.99
N VAL A 5 -20.06 2.97 -4.20
CA VAL A 5 -21.47 2.65 -4.51
C VAL A 5 -22.33 3.92 -4.55
N GLU A 6 -22.14 4.85 -3.59
CA GLU A 6 -22.89 6.12 -3.57
C GLU A 6 -22.54 6.99 -4.77
N VAL A 7 -21.27 7.09 -5.15
CA VAL A 7 -20.85 7.83 -6.36
C VAL A 7 -21.45 7.18 -7.61
N LEU A 8 -21.39 5.85 -7.75
CA LEU A 8 -22.02 5.15 -8.88
C LEU A 8 -23.54 5.43 -8.96
N ARG A 9 -24.23 5.46 -7.80
CA ARG A 9 -25.65 5.82 -7.74
C ARG A 9 -25.90 7.25 -8.23
N ARG A 10 -25.05 8.21 -7.87
CA ARG A 10 -25.15 9.61 -8.30
C ARG A 10 -24.90 9.75 -9.80
N ILE A 11 -23.83 9.15 -10.32
CA ILE A 11 -23.51 9.12 -11.76
C ILE A 11 -24.68 8.52 -12.54
N SER A 12 -25.21 7.38 -12.09
CA SER A 12 -26.37 6.75 -12.74
C SER A 12 -27.59 7.67 -12.79
N ALA A 13 -27.88 8.40 -11.71
CA ALA A 13 -28.97 9.35 -11.65
C ALA A 13 -28.74 10.57 -12.58
N GLN A 14 -27.54 11.13 -12.58
CA GLN A 14 -27.14 12.30 -13.38
C GLN A 14 -27.27 12.03 -14.88
N TYR A 15 -26.79 10.86 -15.32
CA TYR A 15 -26.75 10.47 -16.73
C TYR A 15 -27.93 9.56 -17.16
N ASN A 16 -28.95 9.37 -16.29
CA ASN A 16 -30.08 8.46 -16.55
C ASN A 16 -29.63 7.04 -16.92
N GLY A 17 -28.64 6.51 -16.21
CA GLY A 17 -28.07 5.17 -16.44
C GLY A 17 -27.18 5.06 -17.67
N LYS A 18 -26.80 6.15 -18.30
CA LYS A 18 -25.96 6.16 -19.52
C LYS A 18 -24.83 7.18 -19.38
N PRO A 19 -23.86 6.97 -18.49
CA PRO A 19 -22.71 7.84 -18.38
C PRO A 19 -21.86 7.80 -19.66
N PRO A 20 -21.09 8.85 -19.96
CA PRO A 20 -20.25 8.91 -21.16
C PRO A 20 -19.09 7.91 -21.13
N VAL A 21 -18.71 7.46 -19.93
CA VAL A 21 -17.66 6.46 -19.70
C VAL A 21 -18.19 5.33 -18.82
N THR A 22 -17.61 4.13 -18.92
CA THR A 22 -17.95 3.02 -18.02
C THR A 22 -17.33 3.26 -16.66
N VAL A 23 -18.15 3.35 -15.62
CA VAL A 23 -17.72 3.45 -14.22
C VAL A 23 -17.99 2.12 -13.51
N ARG A 24 -17.00 1.60 -12.79
CA ARG A 24 -17.08 0.35 -12.04
C ARG A 24 -16.67 0.56 -10.60
N VAL A 25 -17.37 -0.09 -9.68
CA VAL A 25 -16.95 -0.23 -8.29
C VAL A 25 -16.32 -1.61 -8.11
N VAL A 26 -15.15 -1.65 -7.49
CA VAL A 26 -14.44 -2.89 -7.18
C VAL A 26 -14.43 -3.11 -5.68
N ASP A 27 -14.77 -4.31 -5.25
CA ASP A 27 -14.63 -4.79 -3.87
C ASP A 27 -13.54 -5.86 -3.84
N TRP A 28 -12.36 -5.48 -3.34
CA TRP A 28 -11.20 -6.35 -3.37
C TRP A 28 -11.29 -7.45 -2.30
N ALA A 29 -11.01 -8.69 -2.71
CA ALA A 29 -11.05 -9.83 -1.81
C ALA A 29 -9.83 -9.85 -0.88
N ASP A 30 -10.08 -9.95 0.44
CA ASP A 30 -9.08 -10.14 1.52
C ASP A 30 -7.94 -9.11 1.47
N GLU A 31 -8.30 -7.80 1.40
CA GLU A 31 -7.33 -6.70 1.36
C GLU A 31 -6.41 -6.74 2.58
N GLU A 32 -6.97 -6.92 3.78
CA GLU A 32 -6.24 -6.98 5.05
C GLU A 32 -5.50 -8.31 5.28
N GLY A 33 -5.80 -9.34 4.49
CA GLY A 33 -5.22 -10.67 4.69
C GLY A 33 -5.67 -11.34 5.99
N ALA A 34 -6.84 -10.96 6.50
CA ALA A 34 -7.31 -11.36 7.82
C ALA A 34 -7.50 -12.86 7.97
N ARG A 35 -7.88 -13.55 6.90
CA ARG A 35 -8.15 -14.98 6.94
C ARG A 35 -6.92 -15.84 6.68
N PHE A 36 -6.12 -15.51 5.67
CA PHE A 36 -5.01 -16.35 5.20
C PHE A 36 -3.62 -15.75 5.46
N GLY A 37 -3.54 -14.55 6.05
CA GLY A 37 -2.28 -13.86 6.31
C GLY A 37 -1.62 -13.26 5.07
N LYS A 38 -2.32 -13.21 3.93
CA LYS A 38 -1.87 -12.59 2.68
C LYS A 38 -2.74 -11.38 2.36
N SER A 39 -2.28 -10.18 2.74
CA SER A 39 -2.93 -8.93 2.37
C SER A 39 -2.90 -8.68 0.87
N LEU A 40 -3.81 -7.83 0.39
CA LEU A 40 -3.97 -7.43 -1.01
C LEU A 40 -4.19 -8.63 -1.95
N PHE A 41 -4.89 -9.68 -1.49
CA PHE A 41 -5.04 -10.91 -2.26
C PHE A 41 -5.74 -10.65 -3.59
N GLY A 42 -6.88 -9.95 -3.59
CA GLY A 42 -7.67 -9.68 -4.79
C GLY A 42 -6.93 -8.80 -5.79
N SER A 43 -6.39 -7.67 -5.34
CA SER A 43 -5.67 -6.73 -6.20
C SER A 43 -4.37 -7.32 -6.74
N SER A 44 -3.61 -8.07 -5.92
CA SER A 44 -2.39 -8.75 -6.40
C SER A 44 -2.67 -9.86 -7.40
N ALA A 45 -3.81 -10.55 -7.31
CA ALA A 45 -4.24 -11.49 -8.34
C ALA A 45 -4.57 -10.76 -9.65
N CYS A 46 -5.29 -9.65 -9.57
CA CYS A 46 -5.73 -8.86 -10.70
C CYS A 46 -4.57 -8.13 -11.40
N SER A 47 -3.60 -7.60 -10.63
CA SER A 47 -2.37 -6.99 -11.16
C SER A 47 -1.36 -8.01 -11.72
N GLY A 48 -1.60 -9.30 -11.48
CA GLY A 48 -0.69 -10.37 -11.88
C GLY A 48 0.49 -10.61 -10.94
N ASN A 49 0.62 -9.82 -9.86
CA ASN A 49 1.74 -9.87 -8.91
C ASN A 49 1.61 -11.00 -7.87
N LEU A 50 0.45 -11.65 -7.76
CA LEU A 50 0.23 -12.74 -6.81
C LEU A 50 1.22 -13.89 -7.07
N ASP A 51 1.98 -14.28 -6.04
CA ASP A 51 2.76 -15.52 -6.07
C ASP A 51 1.81 -16.71 -5.86
N MET A 52 1.57 -17.46 -6.94
CA MET A 52 0.62 -18.59 -6.94
C MET A 52 1.12 -19.76 -6.09
N ASP A 53 2.43 -19.97 -5.99
CA ASP A 53 3.00 -21.07 -5.20
C ASP A 53 2.91 -20.76 -3.71
N GLU A 54 3.22 -19.53 -3.31
CA GLU A 54 3.00 -19.04 -1.95
C GLU A 54 1.52 -19.13 -1.58
N ALA A 55 0.63 -18.57 -2.41
CA ALA A 55 -0.80 -18.52 -2.18
C ALA A 55 -1.44 -19.90 -2.05
N ARG A 56 -1.00 -20.88 -2.85
CA ARG A 56 -1.45 -22.28 -2.79
C ARG A 56 -1.17 -22.92 -1.44
N GLY A 57 -0.11 -22.49 -0.76
CA GLY A 57 0.31 -23.00 0.54
C GLY A 57 -0.42 -22.38 1.73
N LEU A 58 -1.18 -21.31 1.54
CA LEU A 58 -1.86 -20.59 2.61
C LEU A 58 -2.98 -21.42 3.24
N VAL A 59 -3.07 -21.34 4.56
CA VAL A 59 -4.04 -22.10 5.38
C VAL A 59 -4.60 -21.16 6.43
N ASP A 60 -5.90 -21.17 6.62
CA ASP A 60 -6.55 -20.38 7.66
C ASP A 60 -6.44 -21.04 9.06
N GLN A 61 -7.00 -20.38 10.08
CA GLN A 61 -6.94 -20.84 11.46
C GLN A 61 -7.66 -22.20 11.69
N ASP A 62 -8.60 -22.56 10.83
CA ASP A 62 -9.35 -23.83 10.88
C ASP A 62 -8.68 -24.95 10.06
N GLY A 63 -7.51 -24.69 9.47
CA GLY A 63 -6.77 -25.64 8.64
C GLY A 63 -7.30 -25.77 7.21
N ILE A 64 -8.16 -24.83 6.76
CA ILE A 64 -8.70 -24.81 5.39
C ILE A 64 -7.67 -24.11 4.48
N LYS A 65 -7.32 -24.77 3.38
CA LYS A 65 -6.43 -24.18 2.37
C LYS A 65 -7.16 -23.12 1.54
N LEU A 66 -6.44 -22.09 1.11
CA LEU A 66 -6.99 -21.02 0.25
C LEU A 66 -7.66 -21.56 -1.02
N PRO A 67 -7.06 -22.51 -1.80
CA PRO A 67 -7.74 -23.09 -2.96
C PRO A 67 -9.08 -23.78 -2.63
N ASP A 68 -9.14 -24.48 -1.49
CA ASP A 68 -10.37 -25.16 -1.05
C ASP A 68 -11.46 -24.16 -0.63
N ALA A 69 -11.06 -23.03 -0.03
CA ALA A 69 -12.00 -21.97 0.35
C ALA A 69 -12.57 -21.27 -0.90
N LEU A 70 -11.74 -20.95 -1.89
CA LEU A 70 -12.16 -20.36 -3.16
C LEU A 70 -13.09 -21.29 -3.93
N GLN A 71 -12.79 -22.59 -3.97
CA GLN A 71 -13.65 -23.58 -4.63
C GLN A 71 -15.05 -23.64 -4.02
N LYS A 72 -15.19 -23.46 -2.69
CA LYS A 72 -16.50 -23.44 -2.02
C LYS A 72 -17.41 -22.30 -2.50
N VAL A 73 -16.85 -21.22 -2.96
CA VAL A 73 -17.57 -20.05 -3.51
C VAL A 73 -17.54 -20.03 -5.05
N GLY A 74 -17.16 -21.15 -5.67
CA GLY A 74 -17.20 -21.32 -7.12
C GLY A 74 -16.02 -20.71 -7.89
N ILE A 75 -14.97 -20.28 -7.20
CA ILE A 75 -13.77 -19.70 -7.81
C ILE A 75 -12.70 -20.79 -8.00
N ASP A 76 -12.21 -20.93 -9.23
CA ASP A 76 -11.08 -21.79 -9.55
C ASP A 76 -9.76 -21.06 -9.22
N PHE A 77 -9.02 -21.56 -8.24
CA PHE A 77 -7.75 -20.99 -7.83
C PHE A 77 -6.76 -20.82 -8.99
N GLU A 78 -6.71 -21.76 -9.94
CA GLU A 78 -5.78 -21.70 -11.09
C GLU A 78 -6.10 -20.54 -12.05
N LYS A 79 -7.29 -19.97 -11.95
CA LYS A 79 -7.80 -18.88 -12.80
C LYS A 79 -7.94 -17.54 -12.06
N VAL A 80 -7.51 -17.43 -10.82
CA VAL A 80 -7.67 -16.17 -10.07
C VAL A 80 -7.00 -14.98 -10.77
N LYS A 81 -5.93 -15.20 -11.54
CA LYS A 81 -5.28 -14.14 -12.32
C LYS A 81 -6.03 -13.74 -13.59
N ASP A 82 -7.04 -14.50 -14.01
CA ASP A 82 -7.86 -14.15 -15.19
C ASP A 82 -8.64 -12.84 -14.96
N CYS A 83 -8.83 -12.42 -13.70
CA CYS A 83 -9.41 -11.12 -13.35
C CYS A 83 -8.56 -9.93 -13.82
N GLY A 84 -7.28 -10.12 -14.16
CA GLY A 84 -6.44 -9.08 -14.74
C GLY A 84 -7.02 -8.43 -15.99
N LYS A 85 -7.88 -9.15 -16.72
CA LYS A 85 -8.61 -8.61 -17.89
C LYS A 85 -9.47 -7.39 -17.53
N GLU A 86 -9.94 -7.28 -16.29
CA GLU A 86 -10.73 -6.13 -15.83
C GLU A 86 -9.92 -4.84 -15.76
N LEU A 87 -8.58 -4.95 -15.69
CA LEU A 87 -7.66 -3.80 -15.66
C LEU A 87 -7.15 -3.41 -17.05
N GLU A 88 -7.24 -4.30 -18.07
CA GLU A 88 -6.68 -4.07 -19.41
C GLU A 88 -7.17 -2.79 -20.10
N HIS A 89 -8.39 -2.35 -19.78
CA HIS A 89 -9.03 -1.17 -20.38
C HIS A 89 -9.40 -0.11 -19.33
N ALA A 90 -8.84 -0.23 -18.12
CA ALA A 90 -9.06 0.79 -17.08
C ALA A 90 -8.28 2.06 -17.42
N ALA A 91 -8.99 3.16 -17.68
CA ALA A 91 -8.38 4.46 -17.95
C ALA A 91 -7.80 5.07 -16.67
N ALA A 92 -8.44 4.86 -15.53
CA ALA A 92 -8.01 5.33 -14.23
C ALA A 92 -8.54 4.43 -13.10
N TYR A 93 -7.86 4.44 -11.96
CA TYR A 93 -8.29 3.84 -10.71
C TYR A 93 -8.25 4.90 -9.59
N ILE A 94 -9.36 4.99 -8.85
CA ILE A 94 -9.50 5.94 -7.75
C ILE A 94 -9.87 5.16 -6.49
N GLU A 95 -9.13 5.38 -5.41
CA GLU A 95 -9.39 4.73 -4.12
C GLU A 95 -9.62 5.76 -3.02
N LEU A 96 -10.73 5.60 -2.27
CA LEU A 96 -10.98 6.37 -1.07
C LEU A 96 -10.63 5.52 0.14
N HIS A 97 -9.77 6.05 1.00
CA HIS A 97 -9.32 5.35 2.20
C HIS A 97 -9.19 6.32 3.39
N ILE A 98 -9.26 5.82 4.62
CA ILE A 98 -8.85 6.60 5.79
C ILE A 98 -7.32 6.74 5.80
N GLU A 99 -6.80 7.83 6.38
CA GLU A 99 -5.36 8.09 6.42
C GLU A 99 -4.57 7.03 7.19
N GLN A 100 -5.17 6.41 8.20
CA GLN A 100 -4.51 5.50 9.15
C GLN A 100 -3.32 6.16 9.91
N GLY A 101 -3.29 7.48 9.92
CA GLY A 101 -2.21 8.27 10.49
C GLY A 101 -2.68 9.62 11.05
N PRO A 102 -1.79 10.42 11.65
CA PRO A 102 -2.15 11.65 12.33
C PRO A 102 -1.98 12.93 11.49
N VAL A 103 -1.50 12.86 10.24
CA VAL A 103 -1.07 14.06 9.50
C VAL A 103 -2.23 15.01 9.21
N LEU A 104 -3.36 14.48 8.72
CA LEU A 104 -4.56 15.28 8.47
C LEU A 104 -5.17 15.81 9.77
N LEU A 105 -5.15 14.99 10.83
CA LEU A 105 -5.63 15.39 12.16
C LEU A 105 -4.78 16.55 12.71
N ASP A 106 -3.45 16.44 12.70
CA ASP A 106 -2.52 17.45 13.22
C ASP A 106 -2.61 18.76 12.44
N ARG A 107 -2.98 18.69 11.16
CA ARG A 107 -3.21 19.85 10.29
C ARG A 107 -4.65 20.37 10.32
N ASN A 108 -5.56 19.68 11.01
CA ASN A 108 -6.98 19.96 11.04
C ASN A 108 -7.60 20.01 9.63
N LEU A 109 -7.25 19.03 8.79
CA LEU A 109 -7.72 18.88 7.41
C LEU A 109 -8.65 17.67 7.29
N PRO A 110 -9.78 17.78 6.58
CA PRO A 110 -10.70 16.65 6.42
C PRO A 110 -10.21 15.60 5.43
N LEU A 111 -9.58 16.04 4.34
CA LEU A 111 -9.16 15.22 3.21
C LEU A 111 -7.72 15.53 2.80
N GLY A 112 -7.12 14.58 2.05
CA GLY A 112 -5.81 14.77 1.45
C GLY A 112 -5.61 13.95 0.18
N ALA A 113 -4.90 14.49 -0.82
CA ALA A 113 -4.53 13.79 -2.04
C ALA A 113 -3.27 12.96 -1.81
N VAL A 114 -3.29 11.68 -2.17
CA VAL A 114 -2.18 10.77 -1.92
C VAL A 114 -1.22 10.74 -3.11
N LEU A 115 0.07 10.98 -2.82
CA LEU A 115 1.14 11.02 -3.83
C LEU A 115 1.58 9.63 -4.31
N GLY A 116 1.20 8.58 -3.60
CA GLY A 116 1.63 7.21 -3.83
C GLY A 116 1.92 6.46 -2.54
N THR A 117 2.25 5.18 -2.64
CA THR A 117 2.62 4.34 -1.51
C THR A 117 4.14 4.21 -1.38
N PHE A 118 4.63 4.22 -0.15
CA PHE A 118 6.05 4.04 0.11
C PHE A 118 6.56 2.68 -0.35
N GLY A 119 7.74 2.69 -0.98
CA GLY A 119 8.57 1.49 -1.05
C GLY A 119 9.18 1.17 0.31
N VAL A 120 9.51 -0.08 0.52
CA VAL A 120 10.06 -0.60 1.77
C VAL A 120 11.33 -1.39 1.53
N GLU A 121 12.36 -1.13 2.34
CA GLU A 121 13.54 -1.95 2.53
C GLU A 121 13.58 -2.41 3.98
N ARG A 122 13.41 -3.71 4.21
CA ARG A 122 13.43 -4.32 5.55
C ARG A 122 14.56 -5.30 5.67
N HIS A 123 15.39 -5.10 6.68
CA HIS A 123 16.62 -5.87 6.87
C HIS A 123 16.79 -6.34 8.32
N ALA A 124 17.50 -7.45 8.48
CA ALA A 124 18.12 -7.84 9.73
C ALA A 124 19.62 -7.60 9.64
N ILE A 125 20.18 -7.01 10.67
CA ILE A 125 21.58 -6.61 10.75
C ILE A 125 22.17 -7.27 12.00
N THR A 126 23.19 -8.08 11.84
CA THR A 126 23.85 -8.74 12.96
C THR A 126 25.28 -8.24 13.10
N PHE A 127 25.58 -7.62 14.24
CA PHE A 127 26.94 -7.26 14.62
C PHE A 127 27.54 -8.39 15.41
N HIS A 128 28.79 -8.77 15.06
CA HIS A 128 29.56 -9.83 15.71
C HIS A 128 30.80 -9.23 16.37
N GLY A 129 30.88 -9.35 17.66
CA GLY A 129 32.00 -8.94 18.50
C GLY A 129 32.58 -10.11 19.27
N GLN A 130 32.79 -9.94 20.56
CA GLN A 130 33.36 -10.98 21.42
C GLN A 130 32.80 -10.92 22.83
N ALA A 131 32.26 -12.04 23.32
CA ALA A 131 31.89 -12.17 24.72
C ALA A 131 33.12 -12.06 25.60
N ALA A 132 33.01 -11.26 26.66
CA ALA A 132 34.11 -11.07 27.62
C ALA A 132 33.51 -10.70 29.00
N HIS A 133 34.23 -10.94 30.05
CA HIS A 133 33.76 -10.63 31.40
C HIS A 133 33.67 -9.10 31.62
N SER A 134 32.50 -8.61 32.02
CA SER A 134 32.22 -7.17 32.12
C SER A 134 33.09 -6.43 33.15
N GLY A 135 33.55 -7.11 34.23
CA GLY A 135 34.35 -6.50 35.27
C GLY A 135 35.87 -6.62 35.05
N SER A 136 36.35 -7.67 34.33
CA SER A 136 37.79 -7.90 34.15
C SER A 136 38.35 -7.51 32.80
N THR A 137 37.50 -7.22 31.79
CA THR A 137 37.96 -6.83 30.47
C THR A 137 38.07 -5.32 30.35
N PRO A 138 39.28 -4.75 30.16
CA PRO A 138 39.46 -3.31 29.97
C PRO A 138 38.67 -2.77 28.79
N MET A 139 38.28 -1.50 28.83
CA MET A 139 37.40 -0.86 27.81
C MET A 139 38.02 -0.90 26.42
N ASP A 140 39.33 -0.69 26.31
CA ASP A 140 40.11 -0.70 25.05
C ASP A 140 40.29 -2.08 24.42
N ARG A 141 39.92 -3.15 25.14
CA ARG A 141 40.02 -4.54 24.69
C ARG A 141 38.66 -5.14 24.28
N ARG A 142 37.57 -4.40 24.48
CA ARG A 142 36.22 -4.88 24.19
C ARG A 142 35.92 -4.83 22.70
N LYS A 143 35.24 -5.87 22.23
CA LYS A 143 34.58 -5.92 20.94
C LYS A 143 33.09 -6.07 21.20
N ASP A 144 32.44 -4.94 21.46
CA ASP A 144 31.06 -4.87 21.96
C ASP A 144 30.08 -4.68 20.79
N ALA A 145 29.41 -5.79 20.42
CA ALA A 145 28.44 -5.78 19.33
C ALA A 145 27.22 -4.86 19.60
N PHE A 146 26.82 -4.75 20.89
CA PHE A 146 25.72 -3.87 21.24
C PHE A 146 26.10 -2.38 21.10
N LEU A 147 27.33 -2.01 21.41
CA LEU A 147 27.82 -0.64 21.23
C LEU A 147 27.74 -0.23 19.74
N ALA A 148 28.12 -1.13 18.84
CA ALA A 148 28.03 -0.90 17.38
C ALA A 148 26.57 -0.75 16.94
N ALA A 149 25.70 -1.68 17.37
CA ALA A 149 24.27 -1.66 17.04
C ALA A 149 23.55 -0.45 17.62
N ALA A 150 23.82 -0.06 18.87
CA ALA A 150 23.18 1.07 19.53
C ALA A 150 23.43 2.41 18.82
N ARG A 151 24.61 2.56 18.18
CA ARG A 151 24.95 3.75 17.39
C ARG A 151 24.10 3.89 16.13
N MET A 152 23.51 2.81 15.64
CA MET A 152 22.60 2.86 14.50
C MET A 152 21.32 3.63 14.81
N SER A 153 20.79 3.53 16.05
CA SER A 153 19.52 4.16 16.38
C SER A 153 19.51 5.69 16.12
N PRO A 154 20.42 6.50 16.65
CA PRO A 154 20.46 7.92 16.31
C PRO A 154 20.87 8.20 14.85
N GLU A 155 21.60 7.30 14.21
CA GLU A 155 22.05 7.51 12.83
C GLU A 155 20.91 7.34 11.83
N ILE A 156 20.03 6.35 12.02
CA ILE A 156 18.90 6.15 11.10
C ILE A 156 17.92 7.33 11.12
N TYR A 157 17.74 8.01 12.27
CA TYR A 157 16.94 9.24 12.33
C TYR A 157 17.53 10.34 11.45
N LYS A 158 18.84 10.52 11.47
CA LYS A 158 19.54 11.49 10.60
C LYS A 158 19.42 11.11 9.12
N ILE A 159 19.46 9.81 8.80
CA ILE A 159 19.25 9.33 7.42
C ILE A 159 17.83 9.68 6.97
N ALA A 160 16.81 9.41 7.80
CA ALA A 160 15.42 9.77 7.52
C ALA A 160 15.26 11.29 7.34
N GLU A 161 15.80 12.11 8.25
CA GLU A 161 15.74 13.58 8.15
C GLU A 161 16.35 14.11 6.84
N ARG A 162 17.50 13.57 6.41
CA ARG A 162 18.13 13.96 5.15
C ARG A 162 17.33 13.56 3.91
N SER A 163 16.55 12.48 3.99
CA SER A 163 15.70 12.02 2.88
C SER A 163 14.48 12.92 2.65
N GLY A 164 14.06 13.68 3.65
CA GLY A 164 12.90 14.56 3.65
C GLY A 164 11.64 13.90 4.21
N ILE A 165 10.94 13.10 3.41
CA ILE A 165 9.68 12.44 3.82
C ILE A 165 9.87 10.98 4.26
N GLY A 166 11.08 10.43 4.09
CA GLY A 166 11.35 9.04 4.41
C GLY A 166 11.29 8.75 5.91
N VAL A 167 11.00 7.50 6.24
CA VAL A 167 10.98 7.03 7.63
C VAL A 167 11.91 5.83 7.82
N CYS A 168 12.49 5.73 9.00
CA CYS A 168 13.37 4.62 9.40
C CYS A 168 13.03 4.15 10.81
N THR A 169 13.03 2.85 11.03
CA THR A 169 12.73 2.27 12.34
C THR A 169 13.63 1.07 12.64
N ILE A 170 14.22 1.04 13.85
CA ILE A 170 14.76 -0.19 14.42
C ILE A 170 13.66 -0.83 15.26
N GLY A 171 13.06 -1.91 14.75
CA GLY A 171 11.89 -2.55 15.35
C GLY A 171 12.21 -3.58 16.42
N SER A 172 13.41 -4.18 16.40
CA SER A 172 13.83 -5.15 17.39
C SER A 172 15.33 -5.09 17.65
N CYS A 173 15.74 -5.55 18.83
CA CYS A 173 17.13 -5.72 19.22
C CYS A 173 17.26 -6.96 20.10
N THR A 174 18.11 -7.90 19.70
CA THR A 174 18.39 -9.11 20.48
C THR A 174 19.90 -9.27 20.67
N THR A 175 20.32 -9.68 21.88
CA THR A 175 21.73 -9.79 22.24
C THR A 175 22.09 -11.19 22.71
N LYS A 176 23.31 -11.62 22.43
CA LYS A 176 23.89 -12.84 22.98
C LYS A 176 25.25 -12.51 23.63
N PRO A 177 25.56 -13.08 24.79
CA PRO A 177 24.78 -14.08 25.56
C PRO A 177 23.61 -13.49 26.35
N GLY A 178 23.36 -12.20 26.37
CA GLY A 178 22.22 -11.58 27.04
C GLY A 178 22.25 -11.65 28.57
N ILE A 179 23.44 -11.65 29.17
CA ILE A 179 23.65 -11.67 30.61
C ILE A 179 24.41 -10.42 31.08
N VAL A 180 24.07 -9.94 32.27
CA VAL A 180 24.55 -8.65 32.79
C VAL A 180 26.08 -8.61 33.02
N THR A 181 26.71 -9.74 33.19
CA THR A 181 28.14 -9.87 33.47
C THR A 181 29.01 -10.11 32.24
N SER A 182 28.45 -9.99 31.03
CA SER A 182 29.18 -10.21 29.78
C SER A 182 29.06 -9.02 28.83
N VAL A 183 30.19 -8.70 28.17
CA VAL A 183 30.18 -7.90 26.94
C VAL A 183 29.40 -8.66 25.86
N VAL A 184 28.60 -7.98 25.07
CA VAL A 184 27.74 -8.58 24.05
C VAL A 184 28.58 -9.08 22.88
N ALA A 185 28.50 -10.38 22.59
CA ALA A 185 29.17 -10.99 21.44
C ALA A 185 28.40 -10.77 20.15
N ASP A 186 27.08 -11.03 20.15
CA ASP A 186 26.23 -10.83 18.97
C ASP A 186 25.06 -9.91 19.31
N CYS A 187 24.82 -8.95 18.44
CA CYS A 187 23.65 -8.08 18.50
C CYS A 187 22.94 -8.05 17.15
N ARG A 188 21.71 -8.56 17.11
CA ARG A 188 20.85 -8.53 15.92
C ARG A 188 19.77 -7.46 16.09
N ILE A 189 19.72 -6.54 15.14
CA ILE A 189 18.66 -5.52 15.03
C ILE A 189 17.88 -5.70 13.74
N THR A 190 16.65 -5.22 13.68
CA THR A 190 15.88 -5.11 12.43
C THR A 190 15.77 -3.64 12.03
N LEU A 191 15.92 -3.37 10.75
CA LEU A 191 15.78 -2.03 10.16
C LEU A 191 14.66 -2.06 9.13
N ASP A 192 13.69 -1.14 9.25
CA ASP A 192 12.65 -0.85 8.26
C ASP A 192 12.88 0.58 7.76
N GLN A 193 13.04 0.74 6.45
CA GLN A 193 13.24 2.02 5.77
C GLN A 193 12.18 2.18 4.69
N ARG A 194 11.57 3.37 4.58
CA ARG A 194 10.52 3.64 3.60
C ARG A 194 10.70 5.01 2.95
N HIS A 195 10.41 5.08 1.66
CA HIS A 195 10.39 6.32 0.90
C HIS A 195 9.54 6.18 -0.36
N LEU A 196 8.94 7.29 -0.83
CA LEU A 196 8.15 7.33 -2.06
C LEU A 196 9.03 7.27 -3.33
N GLU A 197 10.23 7.84 -3.27
CA GLU A 197 11.16 7.88 -4.39
C GLU A 197 12.16 6.71 -4.30
N ARG A 198 12.26 5.92 -5.38
CA ARG A 198 13.14 4.75 -5.47
C ARG A 198 14.60 5.08 -5.18
N ASP A 199 15.11 6.17 -5.79
CA ASP A 199 16.53 6.54 -5.66
C ASP A 199 16.86 7.02 -4.26
N LYS A 200 15.94 7.70 -3.60
CA LYS A 200 16.11 8.10 -2.20
C LYS A 200 16.05 6.91 -1.25
N LEU A 201 15.14 5.96 -1.47
CA LEU A 201 15.11 4.72 -0.69
C LEU A 201 16.43 3.94 -0.83
N ALA A 202 16.95 3.83 -2.05
CA ALA A 202 18.24 3.20 -2.31
C ALA A 202 19.40 3.94 -1.62
N THR A 203 19.37 5.27 -1.61
CA THR A 203 20.35 6.10 -0.91
C THR A 203 20.29 5.90 0.60
N MET A 204 19.09 5.93 1.20
CA MET A 204 18.89 5.66 2.63
C MET A 204 19.44 4.29 3.02
N HIS A 205 19.19 3.27 2.20
CA HIS A 205 19.72 1.92 2.41
C HIS A 205 21.26 1.90 2.34
N ALA A 206 21.87 2.52 1.32
CA ALA A 206 23.31 2.58 1.19
C ALA A 206 23.99 3.32 2.36
N GLU A 207 23.44 4.45 2.80
CA GLU A 207 23.93 5.20 3.96
C GLU A 207 23.84 4.36 5.26
N ALA A 208 22.77 3.59 5.44
CA ALA A 208 22.64 2.71 6.59
C ALA A 208 23.67 1.58 6.58
N MET A 209 23.93 0.98 5.41
CA MET A 209 24.98 -0.04 5.25
C MET A 209 26.38 0.52 5.56
N GLU A 210 26.70 1.73 5.09
CA GLU A 210 27.97 2.37 5.39
C GLU A 210 28.11 2.69 6.88
N ALA A 211 27.05 3.20 7.51
CA ALA A 211 27.05 3.46 8.95
C ALA A 211 27.27 2.18 9.76
N CYS A 212 26.63 1.06 9.39
CA CYS A 212 26.86 -0.24 10.02
C CYS A 212 28.31 -0.69 9.93
N LYS A 213 28.93 -0.62 8.76
CA LYS A 213 30.32 -0.98 8.55
C LYS A 213 31.27 -0.11 9.37
N ARG A 214 31.01 1.20 9.41
CA ARG A 214 31.77 2.16 10.21
C ARG A 214 31.69 1.83 11.69
N PHE A 215 30.49 1.68 12.25
CA PHE A 215 30.29 1.41 13.68
C PHE A 215 30.81 0.03 14.09
N ALA A 216 30.69 -0.97 13.22
CA ALA A 216 31.31 -2.28 13.45
C ALA A 216 32.83 -2.15 13.52
N SER A 217 33.46 -1.47 12.57
CA SER A 217 34.91 -1.26 12.54
C SER A 217 35.42 -0.51 13.79
N GLU A 218 34.75 0.58 14.18
CA GLU A 218 35.10 1.36 15.38
C GLU A 218 34.99 0.55 16.68
N ALA A 219 34.06 -0.40 16.75
CA ALA A 219 33.87 -1.30 17.89
C ALA A 219 34.75 -2.58 17.81
N GLY A 220 35.57 -2.75 16.76
CA GLY A 220 36.34 -3.97 16.51
C GLY A 220 35.49 -5.20 16.21
N CYS A 221 34.30 -4.99 15.66
CA CYS A 221 33.30 -6.00 15.31
C CYS A 221 33.24 -6.20 13.78
N THR A 222 32.54 -7.25 13.37
CA THR A 222 32.08 -7.45 11.98
C THR A 222 30.57 -7.27 11.91
N VAL A 223 30.01 -7.12 10.70
CA VAL A 223 28.57 -6.96 10.49
C VAL A 223 28.10 -7.82 9.32
N GLU A 224 26.98 -8.50 9.51
CA GLU A 224 26.26 -9.23 8.49
C GLU A 224 24.91 -8.54 8.23
N TRP A 225 24.48 -8.61 6.96
CA TRP A 225 23.27 -7.95 6.48
C TRP A 225 22.41 -8.94 5.71
N GLU A 226 21.13 -9.11 6.16
CA GLU A 226 20.16 -10.00 5.57
C GLU A 226 18.93 -9.18 5.15
N ARG A 227 18.53 -9.24 3.86
CA ARG A 227 17.26 -8.63 3.42
C ARG A 227 16.12 -9.54 3.83
N LEU A 228 15.17 -9.01 4.63
CA LEU A 228 13.98 -9.73 5.06
C LEU A 228 12.83 -9.54 4.08
N TRP A 229 12.68 -8.32 3.54
CA TRP A 229 11.60 -7.98 2.64
C TRP A 229 11.90 -6.70 1.86
N HIS A 230 11.29 -6.59 0.68
CA HIS A 230 11.41 -5.43 -0.18
C HIS A 230 10.16 -5.27 -1.03
N ILE A 231 9.69 -4.02 -1.19
CA ILE A 231 8.71 -3.64 -2.20
C ILE A 231 9.12 -2.30 -2.81
N ALA A 232 8.94 -2.19 -4.12
CA ALA A 232 9.19 -0.93 -4.82
C ALA A 232 8.15 0.12 -4.42
N PRO A 233 8.51 1.42 -4.37
CA PRO A 233 7.51 2.47 -4.21
C PRO A 233 6.59 2.53 -5.44
N ALA A 234 5.31 2.84 -5.21
CA ALA A 234 4.31 3.06 -6.24
C ALA A 234 3.87 4.54 -6.21
N PRO A 235 4.58 5.44 -6.91
CA PRO A 235 4.12 6.82 -7.09
C PRO A 235 2.88 6.82 -7.98
N PHE A 236 1.87 7.58 -7.58
CA PHE A 236 0.63 7.67 -8.34
C PHE A 236 0.74 8.65 -9.51
N ASP A 237 -0.22 8.58 -10.41
CA ASP A 237 -0.27 9.40 -11.60
C ASP A 237 -0.36 10.90 -11.22
N PRO A 238 0.57 11.75 -11.68
CA PRO A 238 0.64 13.14 -11.26
C PRO A 238 -0.57 13.97 -11.71
N ASP A 239 -1.20 13.64 -12.84
CA ASP A 239 -2.37 14.37 -13.33
C ASP A 239 -3.61 13.98 -12.51
N LEU A 240 -3.80 12.70 -12.20
CA LEU A 240 -4.86 12.26 -11.29
C LEU A 240 -4.66 12.81 -9.87
N VAL A 241 -3.42 12.90 -9.38
CA VAL A 241 -3.13 13.56 -8.09
C VAL A 241 -3.49 15.04 -8.14
N ASN A 242 -3.22 15.75 -9.23
CA ASN A 242 -3.64 17.14 -9.41
C ASN A 242 -5.17 17.27 -9.39
N PHE A 243 -5.88 16.44 -10.14
CA PHE A 243 -7.36 16.44 -10.15
C PHE A 243 -7.94 16.15 -8.76
N CYS A 244 -7.37 15.17 -8.05
CA CYS A 244 -7.79 14.86 -6.68
C CYS A 244 -7.56 16.05 -5.72
N ASP A 245 -6.43 16.70 -5.82
CA ASP A 245 -6.08 17.89 -5.03
C ASP A 245 -7.05 19.06 -5.31
N ASP A 246 -7.38 19.31 -6.58
CA ASP A 246 -8.31 20.34 -7.00
C ASP A 246 -9.73 20.04 -6.51
N ALA A 247 -10.22 18.80 -6.64
CA ALA A 247 -11.53 18.39 -6.14
C ALA A 247 -11.63 18.54 -4.60
N ILE A 248 -10.57 18.23 -3.87
CA ILE A 248 -10.49 18.46 -2.42
C ILE A 248 -10.50 19.96 -2.12
N GLN A 249 -9.71 20.75 -2.85
CA GLN A 249 -9.64 22.20 -2.69
C GLN A 249 -11.00 22.86 -2.91
N GLU A 250 -11.76 22.43 -3.93
CA GLU A 250 -13.09 22.95 -4.23
C GLU A 250 -14.12 22.54 -3.17
N THR A 251 -14.03 21.33 -2.64
CA THR A 251 -14.98 20.81 -1.63
C THR A 251 -14.69 21.37 -0.24
N CYS A 252 -13.43 21.45 0.15
CA CYS A 252 -13.00 21.75 1.52
C CYS A 252 -12.42 23.16 1.68
N GLY A 253 -12.13 23.88 0.59
CA GLY A 253 -11.46 25.18 0.61
C GLY A 253 -9.96 25.11 0.90
N VAL A 254 -9.43 23.90 1.13
CA VAL A 254 -8.02 23.65 1.43
C VAL A 254 -7.68 22.21 1.06
N SER A 255 -6.49 21.98 0.50
CA SER A 255 -5.98 20.66 0.21
C SER A 255 -4.58 20.42 0.78
N HIS A 256 -4.17 19.16 0.87
CA HIS A 256 -2.84 18.74 1.29
C HIS A 256 -2.46 17.44 0.59
N ARG A 257 -1.22 17.41 0.12
CA ARG A 257 -0.65 16.21 -0.52
C ARG A 257 0.25 15.48 0.46
N LEU A 258 0.08 14.17 0.58
CA LEU A 258 0.87 13.33 1.48
C LEU A 258 1.08 11.93 0.87
N PRO A 259 2.18 11.24 1.21
CA PRO A 259 2.35 9.84 0.82
C PRO A 259 1.57 8.92 1.74
N SER A 260 1.25 7.70 1.27
CA SER A 260 0.80 6.61 2.13
C SER A 260 1.98 5.81 2.68
N GLY A 261 2.00 5.62 3.99
CA GLY A 261 2.93 4.70 4.66
C GLY A 261 2.53 3.23 4.55
N PRO A 262 1.25 2.87 4.76
CA PRO A 262 0.69 1.55 4.50
C PRO A 262 0.64 1.22 2.99
N LEU A 263 0.52 -0.09 2.69
CA LEU A 263 0.18 -0.57 1.35
C LEU A 263 -1.34 -0.60 1.21
N HIS A 264 -1.81 -0.39 -0.02
CA HIS A 264 -3.22 -0.40 -0.39
C HIS A 264 -3.40 -1.12 -1.73
N ASP A 265 -4.62 -1.52 -2.06
CA ASP A 265 -4.95 -2.12 -3.36
C ASP A 265 -4.56 -1.20 -4.53
N ALA A 266 -4.65 0.11 -4.34
CA ALA A 266 -4.17 1.12 -5.28
C ALA A 266 -2.70 0.93 -5.70
N ALA A 267 -1.83 0.43 -4.80
CA ALA A 267 -0.44 0.16 -5.16
C ALA A 267 -0.32 -0.98 -6.16
N GLU A 268 -1.11 -2.05 -5.99
CA GLU A 268 -1.14 -3.19 -6.89
C GLU A 268 -1.67 -2.78 -8.28
N VAL A 269 -2.74 -2.00 -8.31
CA VAL A 269 -3.34 -1.49 -9.57
C VAL A 269 -2.39 -0.53 -10.28
N CYS A 270 -1.72 0.36 -9.54
CA CYS A 270 -0.68 1.25 -10.07
C CYS A 270 0.49 0.46 -10.67
N MET A 271 0.96 -0.59 -9.99
CA MET A 271 2.03 -1.44 -10.49
C MET A 271 1.62 -2.25 -11.73
N ALA A 272 0.32 -2.50 -11.94
CA ALA A 272 -0.21 -3.07 -13.17
C ALA A 272 -0.22 -2.08 -14.35
N GLY A 273 0.15 -0.81 -14.12
CA GLY A 273 0.24 0.22 -15.16
C GLY A 273 -1.03 1.03 -15.37
N VAL A 274 -2.03 0.89 -14.51
CA VAL A 274 -3.25 1.72 -14.55
C VAL A 274 -2.96 3.06 -13.87
N PRO A 275 -3.24 4.21 -14.50
CA PRO A 275 -3.19 5.52 -13.84
C PRO A 275 -4.00 5.50 -12.54
N THR A 276 -3.39 5.85 -11.42
CA THR A 276 -3.98 5.61 -10.10
C THR A 276 -3.87 6.85 -9.22
N VAL A 277 -4.88 7.12 -8.41
CA VAL A 277 -4.84 8.09 -7.30
C VAL A 277 -5.62 7.56 -6.10
N MET A 278 -5.23 8.00 -4.91
CA MET A 278 -5.99 7.81 -3.68
C MET A 278 -6.35 9.14 -3.04
N MET A 279 -7.49 9.16 -2.38
CA MET A 279 -7.92 10.24 -1.49
C MET A 279 -7.96 9.72 -0.06
N PHE A 280 -7.30 10.43 0.87
CA PHE A 280 -7.39 10.13 2.29
C PHE A 280 -8.46 10.95 2.98
N VAL A 281 -9.19 10.28 3.90
CA VAL A 281 -10.07 10.90 4.89
C VAL A 281 -9.37 10.90 6.24
N GLN A 282 -9.49 12.00 6.99
CA GLN A 282 -8.88 12.14 8.32
C GLN A 282 -9.31 11.00 9.25
N SER A 283 -8.34 10.32 9.86
CA SER A 283 -8.57 9.35 10.94
C SER A 283 -8.67 10.06 12.28
N LEU A 284 -9.73 9.80 13.04
CA LEU A 284 -9.84 10.27 14.41
C LEU A 284 -8.74 9.65 15.27
N HIS A 285 -8.09 10.48 16.09
CA HIS A 285 -6.96 10.11 16.94
C HIS A 285 -5.69 9.65 16.19
N GLY A 286 -5.68 9.68 14.85
CA GLY A 286 -4.56 9.17 14.04
C GLY A 286 -4.26 7.69 14.27
N ILE A 287 -5.28 6.89 14.61
CA ILE A 287 -5.17 5.47 15.00
C ILE A 287 -5.76 4.61 13.90
N SER A 288 -5.12 3.46 13.66
CA SER A 288 -5.61 2.40 12.78
C SER A 288 -5.43 1.01 13.41
N HIS A 289 -6.14 0.01 12.87
CA HIS A 289 -6.18 -1.37 13.37
C HIS A 289 -6.56 -1.46 14.86
N ASN A 290 -7.49 -0.62 15.28
CA ASN A 290 -7.94 -0.51 16.66
C ASN A 290 -9.47 -0.36 16.70
N LYS A 291 -10.12 -0.96 17.71
CA LYS A 291 -11.58 -0.88 17.88
C LYS A 291 -12.16 0.53 18.07
N ILE A 292 -11.32 1.54 18.28
CA ILE A 292 -11.71 2.95 18.38
C ILE A 292 -11.36 3.74 17.11
N GLU A 293 -10.92 3.05 16.06
CA GLU A 293 -10.74 3.65 14.73
C GLU A 293 -12.07 4.22 14.26
N ASP A 294 -12.04 5.48 13.82
CA ASP A 294 -13.24 6.18 13.41
C ASP A 294 -12.88 7.40 12.55
N THR A 295 -13.87 7.96 11.86
CA THR A 295 -13.77 9.22 11.14
C THR A 295 -15.04 10.04 11.34
N LYS A 296 -14.98 11.36 11.13
CA LYS A 296 -16.16 12.22 11.29
C LYS A 296 -17.13 12.02 10.14
N GLU A 297 -18.43 11.94 10.45
CA GLU A 297 -19.50 11.85 9.44
C GLU A 297 -19.42 12.99 8.39
N GLU A 298 -19.10 14.22 8.84
CA GLU A 298 -18.90 15.36 7.96
C GLU A 298 -17.74 15.17 6.98
N HIS A 299 -16.65 14.50 7.39
CA HIS A 299 -15.52 14.22 6.52
C HIS A 299 -15.83 13.10 5.52
N ILE A 300 -16.67 12.12 5.90
CA ILE A 300 -17.18 11.10 4.99
C ILE A 300 -18.05 11.77 3.90
N ALA A 301 -18.96 12.66 4.30
CA ALA A 301 -19.79 13.38 3.34
C ALA A 301 -18.95 14.22 2.36
N MET A 302 -17.94 14.95 2.86
CA MET A 302 -17.00 15.71 2.04
C MET A 302 -16.22 14.81 1.09
N SER A 303 -15.78 13.61 1.54
CA SER A 303 -15.01 12.69 0.70
C SER A 303 -15.84 12.15 -0.47
N VAL A 304 -17.12 11.84 -0.25
CA VAL A 304 -18.03 11.43 -1.32
C VAL A 304 -18.27 12.58 -2.30
N GLU A 305 -18.42 13.82 -1.81
CA GLU A 305 -18.58 14.99 -2.67
C GLU A 305 -17.33 15.27 -3.50
N ALA A 306 -16.15 15.19 -2.91
CA ALA A 306 -14.89 15.36 -3.63
C ALA A 306 -14.64 14.23 -4.65
N LEU A 307 -15.03 13.00 -4.32
CA LEU A 307 -14.92 11.86 -5.23
C LEU A 307 -15.87 11.98 -6.43
N ASP A 308 -17.08 12.50 -6.21
CA ASP A 308 -18.07 12.76 -7.25
C ASP A 308 -17.56 13.81 -8.26
N ARG A 309 -16.81 14.82 -7.79
CA ARG A 309 -16.20 15.87 -8.64
C ARG A 309 -15.06 15.35 -9.52
N LEU A 310 -14.40 14.27 -9.14
CA LEU A 310 -13.36 13.64 -9.97
C LEU A 310 -13.95 13.05 -11.27
N ASP A 311 -15.27 12.78 -11.29
CA ASP A 311 -15.98 12.30 -12.48
C ASP A 311 -16.54 13.47 -13.34
N GLU A 312 -16.72 14.66 -12.73
CA GLU A 312 -17.29 15.84 -13.40
C GLU A 312 -16.25 16.75 -14.08
N SER A 313 -14.95 16.53 -13.84
CA SER A 313 -13.93 17.39 -14.42
C SER A 313 -14.03 17.39 -15.93
N ASP A 314 -14.24 18.60 -16.50
CA ASP A 314 -14.22 18.87 -17.93
C ASP A 314 -13.11 18.03 -18.57
N GLN A 315 -13.50 17.17 -19.50
CA GLN A 315 -12.51 16.37 -20.25
C GLN A 315 -11.46 17.36 -20.75
N PRO A 316 -10.15 17.13 -20.48
CA PRO A 316 -9.15 17.91 -21.16
C PRO A 316 -9.42 17.73 -22.66
N ASP A 317 -9.68 18.82 -23.36
CA ASP A 317 -9.68 18.80 -24.81
C ASP A 317 -8.39 18.11 -25.24
N GLU A 318 -8.55 16.92 -25.86
CA GLU A 318 -7.46 16.08 -26.39
C GLU A 318 -6.52 15.40 -25.37
N LEU A 319 -6.96 14.29 -24.75
CA LEU A 319 -6.09 13.15 -24.70
C LEU A 319 -5.86 12.71 -26.15
N THR A 320 -4.84 13.23 -26.78
CA THR A 320 -4.34 12.68 -28.04
C THR A 320 -3.79 11.28 -27.73
N ILE A 321 -4.67 10.29 -27.83
CA ILE A 321 -4.21 8.92 -28.08
C ILE A 321 -3.54 9.03 -29.43
N ASP A 322 -2.21 8.90 -29.47
CA ASP A 322 -1.48 8.70 -30.71
C ASP A 322 -2.16 7.53 -31.43
N GLU A 323 -2.90 7.85 -32.49
CA GLU A 323 -3.52 6.85 -33.35
C GLU A 323 -2.37 5.98 -33.90
N ALA A 324 -2.28 4.76 -33.39
CA ALA A 324 -1.44 3.74 -33.99
C ALA A 324 -1.89 3.59 -35.46
N ASP A 325 -0.95 3.74 -36.35
CA ASP A 325 -1.08 3.62 -37.80
C ASP A 325 -1.95 2.43 -38.20
N PRO A 326 -3.11 2.63 -38.87
CA PRO A 326 -4.06 1.55 -39.20
C PRO A 326 -3.57 0.54 -40.22
N ASP A 327 -2.35 0.73 -40.77
CA ASP A 327 -1.85 -0.12 -41.88
C ASP A 327 -1.11 -1.41 -41.43
N THR A 328 -1.08 -1.77 -40.13
CA THR A 328 -0.33 -2.95 -39.65
C THR A 328 -1.17 -4.14 -39.23
N LEU A 329 -2.50 -4.13 -39.33
CA LEU A 329 -3.35 -5.30 -39.00
C LEU A 329 -4.31 -5.62 -40.14
N GLY A 330 -3.81 -6.40 -41.10
CA GLY A 330 -4.64 -7.13 -42.06
C GLY A 330 -5.31 -8.33 -41.39
N GLY A 331 -6.62 -8.28 -41.23
CA GLY A 331 -7.41 -9.42 -40.75
C GLY A 331 -8.89 -9.12 -40.80
N THR A 332 -9.54 -9.50 -41.90
CA THR A 332 -10.98 -9.41 -42.11
C THR A 332 -11.72 -10.37 -41.18
N GLY A 333 -12.60 -9.85 -40.34
CA GLY A 333 -13.55 -10.61 -39.52
C GLY A 333 -14.79 -9.77 -39.26
N ASP A 334 -15.85 -10.09 -39.99
CA ASP A 334 -17.20 -9.56 -39.88
C ASP A 334 -17.74 -9.77 -38.43
N ALA A 335 -18.03 -8.75 -37.69
CA ALA A 335 -18.73 -8.85 -36.42
C ALA A 335 -19.95 -7.95 -36.45
N THR A 336 -21.09 -8.59 -36.44
CA THR A 336 -22.43 -8.01 -36.33
C THR A 336 -22.66 -7.44 -34.94
N ASP A 337 -23.16 -6.19 -34.88
CA ASP A 337 -23.78 -5.55 -33.71
C ASP A 337 -24.83 -6.47 -33.07
N ASP A 338 -24.68 -6.73 -31.80
CA ASP A 338 -25.73 -6.94 -30.78
C ASP A 338 -25.10 -7.52 -29.49
N ASP A 339 -24.51 -6.67 -28.64
CA ASP A 339 -24.31 -7.02 -27.23
C ASP A 339 -24.71 -5.80 -26.36
N ALA A 340 -26.01 -5.67 -26.17
CA ALA A 340 -26.59 -4.86 -25.12
C ALA A 340 -26.32 -5.57 -23.78
N ILE A 341 -25.43 -5.01 -22.95
CA ILE A 341 -25.23 -5.48 -21.58
C ILE A 341 -26.48 -5.14 -20.77
N ALA A 342 -27.23 -6.17 -20.38
CA ALA A 342 -28.34 -6.05 -19.48
C ALA A 342 -27.83 -5.59 -18.09
N VAL A 343 -28.27 -4.42 -17.66
CA VAL A 343 -28.18 -4.01 -16.26
C VAL A 343 -29.18 -4.88 -15.51
N ALA A 344 -28.69 -5.79 -14.67
CA ALA A 344 -29.54 -6.52 -13.74
C ALA A 344 -30.09 -5.54 -12.72
N GLU A 345 -31.40 -5.29 -12.75
CA GLU A 345 -32.14 -4.72 -11.65
C GLU A 345 -32.07 -5.75 -10.50
N ALA A 346 -31.22 -5.51 -9.51
CA ALA A 346 -31.28 -6.26 -8.26
C ALA A 346 -32.47 -5.70 -7.46
N GLU A 347 -33.45 -6.54 -7.17
CA GLU A 347 -34.56 -6.20 -6.30
C GLU A 347 -34.05 -5.94 -4.87
N GLU A 348 -34.66 -5.01 -4.14
CA GLU A 348 -34.28 -4.60 -2.76
C GLU A 348 -34.11 -5.79 -1.79
N ASP A 349 -34.77 -6.90 -2.02
CA ASP A 349 -34.69 -8.13 -1.20
C ASP A 349 -33.35 -8.89 -1.33
N GLU A 350 -32.59 -8.71 -2.43
CA GLU A 350 -31.27 -9.34 -2.59
C GLU A 350 -30.14 -8.56 -1.90
N LEU A 351 -30.26 -7.25 -1.76
CA LEU A 351 -29.31 -6.39 -1.04
C LEU A 351 -29.35 -6.67 0.47
N ASP A 352 -30.54 -6.87 1.04
CA ASP A 352 -30.70 -7.25 2.45
C ASP A 352 -30.17 -8.66 2.77
N GLY A 353 -30.21 -9.57 1.79
CA GLY A 353 -29.63 -10.91 1.88
C GLY A 353 -28.09 -10.89 1.92
N LEU A 354 -27.46 -10.01 1.15
CA LEU A 354 -26.00 -9.83 1.11
C LEU A 354 -25.48 -9.16 2.40
N LEU A 355 -26.18 -8.12 2.89
CA LEU A 355 -25.80 -7.46 4.14
C LEU A 355 -25.87 -8.39 5.36
N ASN A 356 -26.87 -9.28 5.42
CA ASN A 356 -27.00 -10.27 6.48
C ASN A 356 -25.98 -11.40 6.40
N ALA A 357 -25.46 -11.73 5.21
CA ALA A 357 -24.42 -12.74 5.03
C ALA A 357 -23.00 -12.23 5.39
N LEU A 358 -22.79 -10.92 5.40
CA LEU A 358 -21.51 -10.29 5.75
C LEU A 358 -21.39 -9.95 7.24
N THR A 359 -22.49 -10.03 8.01
CA THR A 359 -22.54 -9.72 9.45
C THR A 359 -22.60 -10.96 10.36
N GLN A 360 -22.57 -12.16 9.81
CA GLN A 360 -22.42 -13.44 10.53
C GLN A 360 -21.06 -14.09 10.22
#